data_75479cc1585391cefe940399938c7071
#
_entry.id   75479cc1585391cefe940399938c7071
#
_cell.length_a   1.000
_cell.length_b   1.000
_cell.length_c   1.000
_cell.angle_alpha   90.00
_cell.angle_beta   90.00
_cell.angle_gamma   90.00
#
_symmetry.space_group_name_H-M   'P 1'
#
loop_
_entity.id
_entity.type
_entity.pdbx_description
1 polymer ?
#
loop_
_entity_poly.entity_id
_entity_poly.type
_entity_poly.pdbx_seq_one_letter_code
_entity_poly.pdbx_strand_id
1 'polypeptide(L)'
;MGLSGGQKQRVAVASAIASERPLILFDEPTSGLDLFHMRQVASVVNQVADTGRTALVVTHDPEFILRCCNYVLHLENGQIQESYSIENNDGRNRLLKFFLQDMGTG
;
A
#
# COMPACT_ATOMS: atom_id res chain seq x y z
N MET A 1 23.18 -2.33 -18.03
CA MET A 1 21.88 -2.99 -18.12
C MET A 1 20.98 -2.57 -16.96
N GLY A 2 19.79 -2.09 -17.24
CA GLY A 2 18.87 -1.65 -16.18
C GLY A 2 18.18 -2.81 -15.48
N LEU A 3 17.74 -2.56 -14.26
CA LEU A 3 16.91 -3.50 -13.50
C LEU A 3 15.50 -3.54 -14.09
N SER A 4 14.81 -4.68 -13.96
CA SER A 4 13.39 -4.76 -14.29
C SER A 4 12.57 -3.89 -13.33
N GLY A 5 11.32 -3.58 -13.67
CA GLY A 5 10.45 -2.80 -12.78
C GLY A 5 10.33 -3.42 -11.40
N GLY A 6 10.12 -4.75 -11.32
CA GLY A 6 10.02 -5.45 -10.05
C GLY A 6 11.32 -5.42 -9.24
N GLN A 7 12.45 -5.55 -9.90
CA GLN A 7 13.76 -5.47 -9.24
C GLN A 7 14.02 -4.07 -8.68
N LYS A 8 13.67 -3.02 -9.44
CA LYS A 8 13.80 -1.64 -8.96
C LYS A 8 12.96 -1.40 -7.71
N GLN A 9 11.71 -1.88 -7.70
CA GLN A 9 10.82 -1.76 -6.55
C GLN A 9 11.42 -2.45 -5.32
N ARG A 10 11.92 -3.66 -5.46
CA ARG A 10 12.51 -4.40 -4.34
C ARG A 10 13.75 -3.72 -3.78
N VAL A 11 14.59 -3.16 -4.63
CA VAL A 11 15.79 -2.42 -4.19
C VAL A 11 15.38 -1.17 -3.42
N ALA A 12 14.39 -0.42 -3.92
CA ALA A 12 13.89 0.78 -3.24
C ALA A 12 13.32 0.46 -1.87
N VAL A 13 12.54 -0.62 -1.77
CA VAL A 13 11.93 -1.07 -0.50
C VAL A 13 13.02 -1.49 0.48
N ALA A 14 13.99 -2.28 0.04
CA ALA A 14 15.11 -2.72 0.89
C ALA A 14 15.91 -1.52 1.42
N SER A 15 16.15 -0.52 0.58
CA SER A 15 16.84 0.70 0.99
C SER A 15 16.06 1.47 2.06
N ALA A 16 14.73 1.55 1.91
CA ALA A 16 13.87 2.22 2.88
C ALA A 16 13.94 1.52 4.24
N ILE A 17 13.91 0.19 4.26
CA ILE A 17 14.01 -0.59 5.50
C ILE A 17 15.36 -0.37 6.17
N ALA A 18 16.44 -0.41 5.39
CA ALA A 18 17.80 -0.23 5.91
C ALA A 18 18.04 1.16 6.49
N SER A 19 17.22 2.16 6.11
CA SER A 19 17.37 3.52 6.62
C SER A 19 17.04 3.68 8.10
N GLU A 20 16.31 2.73 8.70
CA GLU A 20 15.90 2.74 10.11
C GLU A 20 15.09 3.96 10.54
N ARG A 21 14.48 4.67 9.59
CA ARG A 21 13.66 5.83 9.89
C ARG A 21 12.32 5.41 10.49
N PRO A 22 11.74 6.22 11.40
CA PRO A 22 10.47 5.87 12.04
C PRO A 22 9.26 5.92 11.10
N LEU A 23 9.35 6.69 10.03
CA LEU A 23 8.31 6.76 9.00
C LEU A 23 8.91 6.40 7.64
N ILE A 24 8.29 5.45 6.96
CA ILE A 24 8.73 5.03 5.63
C ILE A 24 7.56 5.23 4.66
N LEU A 25 7.83 5.92 3.56
CA LEU A 25 6.85 6.14 2.50
C LEU A 25 7.07 5.13 1.37
N PHE A 26 6.00 4.44 1.01
CA PHE A 26 5.96 3.54 -0.15
C PHE A 26 5.01 4.16 -1.18
N ASP A 27 5.56 4.71 -2.25
CA ASP A 27 4.78 5.38 -3.29
C ASP A 27 4.56 4.43 -4.47
N GLU A 28 3.31 3.96 -4.63
CA GLU A 28 2.92 3.01 -5.68
C GLU A 28 3.86 1.79 -5.75
N PRO A 29 4.10 1.10 -4.62
CA PRO A 29 5.16 0.09 -4.55
C PRO A 29 4.88 -1.16 -5.38
N THR A 30 3.63 -1.37 -5.80
CA THR A 30 3.23 -2.55 -6.57
C THR A 30 2.95 -2.25 -8.04
N SER A 31 3.21 -1.03 -8.50
CA SER A 31 2.98 -0.64 -9.89
C SER A 31 3.78 -1.53 -10.84
N GLY A 32 3.10 -2.17 -11.78
CA GLY A 32 3.73 -3.04 -12.76
C GLY A 32 4.14 -4.42 -12.25
N LEU A 33 3.80 -4.77 -11.00
CA LEU A 33 4.13 -6.09 -10.44
C LEU A 33 2.98 -7.07 -10.64
N ASP A 34 3.35 -8.35 -10.81
CA ASP A 34 2.39 -9.45 -10.78
C ASP A 34 1.99 -9.77 -9.33
N LEU A 35 1.03 -10.68 -9.16
CA LEU A 35 0.51 -11.04 -7.85
C LEU A 35 1.59 -11.59 -6.91
N PHE A 36 2.48 -12.42 -7.44
CA PHE A 36 3.55 -13.01 -6.63
C PHE A 36 4.48 -11.95 -6.05
N HIS A 37 4.93 -11.02 -6.89
CA HIS A 37 5.82 -9.94 -6.45
C HIS A 37 5.09 -8.93 -5.55
N MET A 38 3.81 -8.67 -5.83
CA MET A 38 2.99 -7.82 -4.98
C MET A 38 2.90 -8.38 -3.56
N ARG A 39 2.71 -9.69 -3.43
CA ARG A 39 2.68 -10.35 -2.11
C ARG A 39 3.99 -10.22 -1.37
N GLN A 40 5.12 -10.29 -2.08
CA GLN A 40 6.43 -10.09 -1.46
C GLN A 40 6.58 -8.68 -0.91
N VAL A 41 6.14 -7.67 -1.67
CA VAL A 41 6.18 -6.27 -1.21
C VAL A 41 5.27 -6.08 0.00
N ALA A 42 4.07 -6.65 0.00
CA ALA A 42 3.15 -6.58 1.14
C ALA A 42 3.78 -7.18 2.39
N SER A 43 4.48 -8.31 2.26
CA SER A 43 5.20 -8.94 3.37
C SER A 43 6.25 -7.99 3.95
N VAL A 44 6.97 -7.28 3.11
CA VAL A 44 7.98 -6.32 3.55
C VAL A 44 7.35 -5.16 4.30
N VAL A 45 6.22 -4.63 3.82
CA VAL A 45 5.49 -3.56 4.52
C VAL A 45 5.07 -4.04 5.91
N ASN A 46 4.57 -5.26 6.02
CA ASN A 46 4.21 -5.85 7.32
C ASN A 46 5.43 -5.96 8.24
N GLN A 47 6.59 -6.35 7.73
CA GLN A 47 7.82 -6.43 8.51
C GLN A 47 8.22 -5.05 9.05
N VAL A 48 8.10 -4.00 8.24
CA VAL A 48 8.37 -2.63 8.68
C VAL A 48 7.45 -2.26 9.85
N ALA A 49 6.16 -2.53 9.71
CA ALA A 49 5.18 -2.23 10.76
C ALA A 49 5.47 -3.01 12.04
N ASP A 50 5.91 -4.27 11.93
CA ASP A 50 6.24 -5.13 13.07
C ASP A 50 7.44 -4.60 13.87
N THR A 51 8.29 -3.78 13.26
CA THR A 51 9.41 -3.14 13.96
C THR A 51 9.01 -1.88 14.72
N GLY A 52 7.73 -1.54 14.75
CA GLY A 52 7.22 -0.34 15.41
C GLY A 52 7.30 0.92 14.55
N ARG A 53 7.69 0.80 13.30
CA ARG A 53 7.72 1.93 12.37
C ARG A 53 6.35 2.14 11.74
N THR A 54 6.11 3.36 11.25
CA THR A 54 4.91 3.67 10.48
C THR A 54 5.21 3.53 8.99
N ALA A 55 4.43 2.74 8.29
CA ALA A 55 4.49 2.64 6.84
C ALA A 55 3.32 3.44 6.25
N LEU A 56 3.64 4.44 5.45
CA LEU A 56 2.64 5.20 4.70
C LEU A 56 2.71 4.74 3.25
N VAL A 57 1.60 4.19 2.77
CA VAL A 57 1.53 3.58 1.43
C VAL A 57 0.60 4.41 0.57
N VAL A 58 1.11 4.88 -0.57
CA VAL A 58 0.29 5.52 -1.60
C VAL A 58 0.03 4.49 -2.69
N THR A 59 -1.23 4.11 -2.88
CA THR A 59 -1.59 3.06 -3.83
C THR A 59 -3.05 3.15 -4.23
N HIS A 60 -3.40 2.53 -5.34
CA HIS A 60 -4.78 2.35 -5.78
C HIS A 60 -5.13 0.86 -5.96
N ASP A 61 -4.34 -0.02 -5.36
CA ASP A 61 -4.52 -1.47 -5.45
C ASP A 61 -5.21 -1.99 -4.18
N PRO A 62 -6.52 -2.33 -4.24
CA PRO A 62 -7.25 -2.78 -3.05
C PRO A 62 -6.74 -4.11 -2.50
N GLU A 63 -6.25 -5.01 -3.34
CA GLU A 63 -5.68 -6.27 -2.91
C GLU A 63 -4.45 -6.04 -2.04
N PHE A 64 -3.57 -5.13 -2.45
CA PHE A 64 -2.39 -4.77 -1.68
C PHE A 64 -2.76 -4.13 -0.34
N ILE A 65 -3.72 -3.20 -0.37
CA ILE A 65 -4.20 -2.51 0.85
C ILE A 65 -4.69 -3.54 1.87
N LEU A 66 -5.51 -4.49 1.45
CA LEU A 66 -6.06 -5.50 2.35
C LEU A 66 -5.01 -6.44 2.93
N ARG A 67 -3.87 -6.59 2.23
CA ARG A 67 -2.81 -7.49 2.69
C ARG A 67 -1.89 -6.89 3.73
N CYS A 68 -1.66 -5.58 3.70
CA CYS A 68 -0.61 -4.99 4.53
C CYS A 68 -0.97 -3.67 5.19
N CYS A 69 -2.16 -3.14 4.96
CA CYS A 69 -2.57 -1.88 5.58
C CYS A 69 -3.65 -2.14 6.63
N ASN A 70 -3.72 -1.26 7.62
CA ASN A 70 -4.72 -1.35 8.68
C ASN A 70 -5.63 -0.12 8.75
N TYR A 71 -5.28 0.94 8.04
CA TYR A 71 -6.03 2.19 8.04
C TYR A 71 -5.98 2.84 6.68
N VAL A 72 -7.07 3.44 6.27
CA VAL A 72 -7.22 4.03 4.93
C VAL A 72 -7.56 5.50 5.02
N LEU A 73 -6.88 6.29 4.19
CA LEU A 73 -7.19 7.70 3.97
C LEU A 73 -7.50 7.88 2.49
N HIS A 74 -8.69 8.38 2.18
CA HIS A 74 -9.05 8.76 0.82
C HIS A 74 -8.71 10.22 0.61
N LEU A 75 -7.81 10.49 -0.32
CA LEU A 75 -7.38 11.85 -0.66
C LEU A 75 -7.98 12.28 -2.00
N GLU A 76 -8.50 13.50 -2.02
CA GLU A 76 -9.01 14.11 -3.24
C GLU A 76 -8.79 15.62 -3.16
N ASN A 77 -8.21 16.18 -4.21
CA ASN A 77 -7.91 17.63 -4.29
C ASN A 77 -7.10 18.13 -3.10
N GLY A 78 -6.15 17.33 -2.62
CA GLY A 78 -5.29 17.70 -1.50
C GLY A 78 -5.94 17.61 -0.13
N GLN A 79 -7.14 17.04 -0.03
CA GLN A 79 -7.88 16.92 1.22
C GLN A 79 -8.24 15.48 1.53
N ILE A 80 -8.30 15.16 2.82
CA ILE A 80 -8.78 13.87 3.28
C ILE A 80 -10.30 13.89 3.25
N GLN A 81 -10.90 13.07 2.37
CA GLN A 81 -12.36 12.97 2.23
C GLN A 81 -12.96 11.96 3.19
N GLU A 82 -12.28 10.85 3.42
CA GLU A 82 -12.70 9.81 4.35
C GLU A 82 -11.48 9.18 5.00
N SER A 83 -11.67 8.66 6.21
CA SER A 83 -10.66 7.86 6.89
C SER A 83 -11.34 6.80 7.74
N TYR A 84 -10.80 5.58 7.74
CA TYR A 84 -11.36 4.48 8.51
C TYR A 84 -10.37 3.34 8.67
N SER A 85 -10.60 2.54 9.72
CA SER A 85 -9.85 1.30 9.94
C SER A 85 -10.39 0.19 9.03
N ILE A 86 -9.52 -0.66 8.52
CA ILE A 86 -9.90 -1.85 7.77
C ILE A 86 -9.58 -3.14 8.54
N GLU A 87 -9.40 -3.02 9.84
CA GLU A 87 -9.23 -4.18 10.71
C GLU A 87 -10.57 -4.87 11.02
N ASN A 88 -11.70 -4.24 10.65
CA ASN A 88 -13.03 -4.79 10.80
C ASN A 88 -13.74 -4.93 9.45
N ASN A 89 -14.85 -5.67 9.43
CA ASN A 89 -15.60 -5.92 8.20
C ASN A 89 -16.23 -4.67 7.60
N ASP A 90 -16.70 -3.73 8.44
CA ASP A 90 -17.28 -2.47 7.96
C ASP A 90 -16.28 -1.66 7.15
N GLY A 91 -15.06 -1.53 7.67
CA GLY A 91 -14.01 -0.79 6.97
C GLY A 91 -13.60 -1.46 5.67
N ARG A 92 -13.47 -2.79 5.68
CA ARG A 92 -13.15 -3.55 4.46
C ARG A 92 -14.24 -3.39 3.41
N ASN A 93 -15.50 -3.43 3.81
CA ASN A 93 -16.62 -3.24 2.91
C ASN A 93 -16.65 -1.83 2.34
N ARG A 94 -16.32 -0.81 3.14
CA ARG A 94 -16.21 0.58 2.66
C ARG A 94 -15.11 0.71 1.60
N LEU A 95 -13.98 0.09 1.82
CA LEU A 95 -12.88 0.10 0.86
C LEU A 95 -13.28 -0.55 -0.46
N LEU A 96 -13.85 -1.74 -0.42
CA LEU A 96 -14.28 -2.46 -1.61
C LEU A 96 -15.37 -1.70 -2.35
N LYS A 97 -16.31 -1.11 -1.63
CA LYS A 97 -17.38 -0.31 -2.21
C LYS A 97 -16.84 0.91 -2.94
N PHE A 98 -15.85 1.57 -2.37
CA PHE A 98 -15.18 2.70 -3.00
C PHE A 98 -14.60 2.32 -4.36
N PHE A 99 -13.85 1.21 -4.43
CA PHE A 99 -13.25 0.76 -5.68
C PHE A 99 -14.30 0.28 -6.68
N LEU A 100 -15.35 -0.37 -6.25
CA LEU A 100 -16.43 -0.81 -7.13
C LEU A 100 -17.19 0.37 -7.73
N GLN A 101 -17.45 1.42 -6.96
CA GLN A 101 -18.10 2.61 -7.46
C GLN A 101 -17.26 3.31 -8.54
N ASP A 102 -15.96 3.39 -8.32
CA ASP A 102 -15.05 3.99 -9.28
C ASP A 102 -15.03 3.21 -10.59
N MET A 103 -15.10 1.89 -10.52
CA MET A 103 -15.15 1.02 -11.69
C MET A 103 -16.54 1.01 -12.36
N GLY A 104 -17.59 1.15 -11.57
CA GLY A 104 -18.96 1.00 -12.04
C GLY A 104 -19.55 2.23 -12.72
N THR A 105 -18.91 3.39 -12.57
CA THR A 105 -19.38 4.65 -13.14
C THR A 105 -18.77 4.95 -14.49
N GLY A 106 -17.98 4.03 -14.97
CA GLY A 106 -17.30 4.17 -16.26
C GLY A 106 -18.24 4.40 -17.43
#